data_1e2f60651fa03f691576f79d3fd386de
#
_entry.id   1e2f60651fa03f691576f79d3fd386de
#
_cell.length_a   1.000
_cell.length_b   1.000
_cell.length_c   1.000
_cell.angle_alpha   90.00
_cell.angle_beta   90.00
_cell.angle_gamma   90.00
#
_symmetry.space_group_name_H-M   'P 1'
#
loop_
_entity.id
_entity.type
_entity.pdbx_description
1 polymer ?
#
loop_
_entity_poly.entity_id
_entity_poly.type
_entity_poly.pdbx_seq_one_letter_code
_entity_poly.pdbx_strand_id
1 'polypeptide(L)'
;MSNCVICGTYLPEGYGMVCPNCGKVESTEGLTIKIKYHDEEIGKIQKIKVGDFIDLRAAETVKIRKGKYKLISLGVSMQLPKGYYAEVVSRSSTFKNFGIILANSVGVIDESYCGDNDVWNFPAIALRKTKINKGDRICQFRIVKKMPAVEFVEVKTLGNADRGGIGSTGKN
;
A
#
# COMPACT_ATOMS: atom_id res chain seq x y z
N MET A 1 5.44 4.10 -26.72
CA MET A 1 4.57 5.29 -26.88
C MET A 1 3.94 5.60 -25.53
N SER A 2 4.12 6.81 -25.03
CA SER A 2 3.57 7.22 -23.73
C SER A 2 3.00 8.64 -23.82
N ASN A 3 2.12 8.97 -22.90
CA ASN A 3 1.64 10.35 -22.75
C ASN A 3 2.31 10.97 -21.52
N CYS A 4 2.57 12.27 -21.56
CA CYS A 4 3.06 13.01 -20.41
C CYS A 4 2.07 12.87 -19.25
N VAL A 5 2.49 12.33 -18.11
CA VAL A 5 1.63 12.09 -16.94
C VAL A 5 1.14 13.39 -16.28
N ILE A 6 1.74 14.53 -16.63
CA ILE A 6 1.42 15.82 -16.03
C ILE A 6 0.41 16.61 -16.87
N CYS A 7 0.53 16.61 -18.19
CA CYS A 7 -0.34 17.40 -19.07
C CYS A 7 -1.05 16.59 -20.14
N GLY A 8 -0.85 15.27 -20.22
CA GLY A 8 -1.49 14.38 -21.18
C GLY A 8 -0.94 14.45 -22.61
N THR A 9 0.04 15.32 -22.89
CA THR A 9 0.62 15.47 -24.23
C THR A 9 1.27 14.17 -24.70
N TYR A 10 0.98 13.75 -25.92
CA TYR A 10 1.59 12.59 -26.56
C TYR A 10 3.11 12.75 -26.72
N LEU A 11 3.87 11.76 -26.28
CA LEU A 11 5.32 11.69 -26.37
C LEU A 11 5.71 10.55 -27.32
N PRO A 12 6.34 10.84 -28.49
CA PRO A 12 6.83 9.80 -29.39
C PRO A 12 7.96 8.97 -28.77
N GLU A 13 8.16 7.75 -29.28
CA GLU A 13 9.27 6.89 -28.85
C GLU A 13 10.62 7.60 -29.06
N GLY A 14 11.48 7.53 -28.03
CA GLY A 14 12.78 8.18 -28.05
C GLY A 14 12.78 9.66 -27.61
N TYR A 15 11.64 10.19 -27.21
CA TYR A 15 11.57 11.53 -26.64
C TYR A 15 12.29 11.59 -25.29
N GLY A 16 13.15 12.60 -25.14
CA GLY A 16 13.90 12.81 -23.90
C GLY A 16 13.00 13.13 -22.70
N MET A 17 13.59 13.22 -21.52
CA MET A 17 12.91 13.35 -20.23
C MET A 17 12.10 14.64 -20.02
N VAL A 18 12.13 15.61 -20.94
CA VAL A 18 11.44 16.90 -20.82
C VAL A 18 10.24 16.97 -21.75
N CYS A 19 9.05 17.11 -21.21
CA CYS A 19 7.85 17.29 -22.02
C CYS A 19 7.90 18.62 -22.79
N PRO A 20 7.71 18.63 -24.13
CA PRO A 20 7.80 19.84 -24.94
C PRO A 20 6.68 20.84 -24.64
N ASN A 21 5.55 20.38 -24.10
CA ASN A 21 4.39 21.21 -23.86
C ASN A 21 4.39 21.86 -22.47
N CYS A 22 4.74 21.12 -21.40
CA CYS A 22 4.72 21.65 -20.04
C CYS A 22 6.11 21.90 -19.45
N GLY A 23 7.19 21.58 -20.14
CA GLY A 23 8.58 21.79 -19.69
C GLY A 23 8.98 20.96 -18.47
N LYS A 24 8.13 20.03 -18.01
CA LYS A 24 8.40 19.21 -16.83
C LYS A 24 9.12 17.93 -17.22
N VAL A 25 10.08 17.54 -16.38
CA VAL A 25 10.85 16.31 -16.54
C VAL A 25 10.06 15.16 -15.94
N GLU A 26 9.73 14.12 -16.75
CA GLU A 26 9.37 12.83 -16.20
C GLU A 26 10.65 12.14 -15.72
N SER A 27 10.86 12.07 -14.42
CA SER A 27 11.91 11.22 -13.88
C SER A 27 11.45 9.76 -14.06
N THR A 28 12.08 9.04 -14.97
CA THR A 28 11.97 7.57 -15.08
C THR A 28 12.72 6.86 -13.96
N GLU A 29 13.30 7.60 -13.03
CA GLU A 29 13.98 7.05 -11.87
C GLU A 29 12.96 6.40 -10.93
N GLY A 30 13.04 5.07 -10.83
CA GLY A 30 12.27 4.30 -9.87
C GLY A 30 12.53 4.76 -8.44
N LEU A 31 11.55 4.65 -7.56
CA LEU A 31 11.70 4.95 -6.14
C LEU A 31 12.68 3.97 -5.49
N THR A 32 13.65 4.49 -4.74
CA THR A 32 14.55 3.68 -3.91
C THR A 32 14.01 3.57 -2.49
N ILE A 33 13.84 2.35 -1.99
CA ILE A 33 13.43 2.03 -0.63
C ILE A 33 14.59 1.32 0.06
N LYS A 34 15.05 1.87 1.19
CA LYS A 34 15.99 1.14 2.03
C LYS A 34 15.21 0.15 2.88
N ILE A 35 15.70 -1.08 2.96
CA ILE A 35 15.05 -2.15 3.71
C ILE A 35 16.04 -2.85 4.65
N LYS A 36 15.59 -3.07 5.88
CA LYS A 36 16.25 -3.92 6.86
C LYS A 36 15.40 -5.17 7.07
N TYR A 37 16.02 -6.32 6.93
CA TYR A 37 15.41 -7.62 7.25
C TYR A 37 15.74 -7.99 8.68
N HIS A 38 14.74 -8.35 9.48
CA HIS A 38 14.88 -8.85 10.84
C HIS A 38 15.05 -10.38 10.88
N ASP A 39 14.79 -11.03 9.74
CA ASP A 39 14.91 -12.47 9.57
C ASP A 39 15.27 -12.76 8.11
N GLU A 40 16.44 -13.35 7.91
CA GLU A 40 16.95 -13.64 6.56
C GLU A 40 16.28 -14.85 5.89
N GLU A 41 15.64 -15.71 6.67
CA GLU A 41 15.02 -16.93 6.16
C GLU A 41 13.65 -16.70 5.50
N ILE A 42 13.01 -15.53 5.71
CA ILE A 42 11.68 -15.24 5.12
C ILE A 42 11.72 -14.94 3.61
N GLY A 43 12.91 -14.90 3.03
CA GLY A 43 13.13 -14.55 1.62
C GLY A 43 13.06 -13.04 1.35
N LYS A 44 13.85 -12.58 0.40
CA LYS A 44 13.94 -11.17 0.05
C LYS A 44 12.69 -10.71 -0.71
N ILE A 45 12.28 -9.47 -0.47
CA ILE A 45 11.17 -8.84 -1.20
C ILE A 45 11.59 -8.63 -2.66
N GLN A 46 10.66 -8.94 -3.58
CA GLN A 46 10.88 -8.79 -5.02
C GLN A 46 9.65 -8.13 -5.65
N LYS A 47 9.89 -7.09 -6.45
CA LYS A 47 8.87 -6.53 -7.34
C LYS A 47 8.73 -7.47 -8.55
N ILE A 48 7.55 -8.02 -8.73
CA ILE A 48 7.23 -8.84 -9.92
C ILE A 48 6.84 -7.94 -11.09
N LYS A 49 7.02 -8.41 -12.33
CA LYS A 49 6.72 -7.64 -13.54
C LYS A 49 5.22 -7.38 -13.74
N VAL A 50 4.37 -8.27 -13.19
CA VAL A 50 2.91 -8.18 -13.32
C VAL A 50 2.30 -7.75 -12.00
N GLY A 51 1.46 -6.72 -12.03
CA GLY A 51 0.79 -6.16 -10.85
C GLY A 51 1.59 -5.05 -10.16
N ASP A 52 0.88 -4.18 -9.44
CA ASP A 52 1.46 -3.01 -8.77
C ASP A 52 1.92 -3.29 -7.35
N PHE A 53 1.29 -4.25 -6.68
CA PHE A 53 1.58 -4.58 -5.30
C PHE A 53 2.76 -5.54 -5.16
N ILE A 54 3.44 -5.43 -4.02
CA ILE A 54 4.61 -6.23 -3.63
C ILE A 54 4.21 -7.11 -2.45
N ASP A 55 4.43 -8.42 -2.56
CA ASP A 55 4.09 -9.40 -1.52
C ASP A 55 4.96 -9.24 -0.27
N LEU A 56 4.33 -9.37 0.91
CA LEU A 56 4.97 -9.48 2.21
C LEU A 56 4.64 -10.84 2.86
N ARG A 57 5.57 -11.33 3.67
CA ARG A 57 5.51 -12.65 4.29
C ARG A 57 5.40 -12.56 5.80
N ALA A 58 4.76 -13.54 6.41
CA ALA A 58 4.84 -13.73 7.86
C ALA A 58 6.27 -14.09 8.27
N ALA A 59 6.82 -13.39 9.24
CA ALA A 59 8.15 -13.67 9.79
C ALA A 59 8.13 -14.73 10.89
N GLU A 60 6.95 -15.15 11.31
CA GLU A 60 6.75 -16.12 12.40
C GLU A 60 5.68 -17.15 12.04
N THR A 61 5.76 -18.33 12.65
CA THR A 61 4.69 -19.33 12.59
C THR A 61 3.70 -19.06 13.71
N VAL A 62 2.43 -18.80 13.36
CA VAL A 62 1.36 -18.49 14.34
C VAL A 62 0.16 -19.41 14.16
N LYS A 63 -0.48 -19.75 15.30
CA LYS A 63 -1.78 -20.41 15.36
C LYS A 63 -2.79 -19.44 15.95
N ILE A 64 -3.91 -19.20 15.24
CA ILE A 64 -4.93 -18.25 15.68
C ILE A 64 -6.27 -18.98 15.77
N ARG A 65 -6.95 -18.85 16.92
CA ARG A 65 -8.31 -19.37 17.10
C ARG A 65 -9.32 -18.45 16.43
N LYS A 66 -10.47 -19.00 15.99
CA LYS A 66 -11.58 -18.23 15.44
C LYS A 66 -11.95 -17.05 16.36
N GLY A 67 -12.14 -15.87 15.78
CA GLY A 67 -12.52 -14.64 16.46
C GLY A 67 -11.38 -13.97 17.23
N LYS A 68 -10.14 -14.49 17.17
CA LYS A 68 -8.99 -13.88 17.88
C LYS A 68 -8.17 -12.99 16.98
N TYR A 69 -7.65 -11.92 17.58
CA TYR A 69 -6.69 -11.00 17.01
C TYR A 69 -5.25 -11.50 17.21
N LYS A 70 -4.39 -11.25 16.26
CA LYS A 70 -2.93 -11.45 16.37
C LYS A 70 -2.22 -10.41 15.50
N LEU A 71 -1.27 -9.70 16.09
CA LEU A 71 -0.32 -8.88 15.34
C LEU A 71 0.78 -9.81 14.82
N ILE A 72 0.88 -9.95 13.50
CA ILE A 72 1.83 -10.86 12.84
C ILE A 72 2.98 -10.03 12.29
N SER A 73 4.20 -10.30 12.73
CA SER A 73 5.38 -9.64 12.20
C SER A 73 5.60 -9.97 10.74
N LEU A 74 5.95 -8.95 9.94
CA LEU A 74 6.36 -9.11 8.53
C LEU A 74 7.89 -9.13 8.38
N GLY A 75 8.64 -9.00 9.47
CA GLY A 75 10.09 -9.18 9.53
C GLY A 75 10.91 -8.15 8.76
N VAL A 76 10.34 -6.99 8.45
CA VAL A 76 11.02 -5.92 7.73
C VAL A 76 10.77 -4.57 8.37
N SER A 77 11.78 -3.69 8.32
CA SER A 77 11.66 -2.24 8.52
C SER A 77 12.12 -1.55 7.25
N MET A 78 11.45 -0.48 6.85
CA MET A 78 11.77 0.20 5.59
C MET A 78 11.80 1.71 5.77
N GLN A 79 12.77 2.36 5.10
CA GLN A 79 12.77 3.80 4.91
C GLN A 79 12.16 4.12 3.55
N LEU A 80 10.96 4.69 3.56
CA LEU A 80 10.26 5.13 2.36
C LEU A 80 10.87 6.44 1.82
N PRO A 81 10.76 6.71 0.51
CA PRO A 81 11.16 7.98 -0.06
C PRO A 81 10.33 9.14 0.54
N LYS A 82 10.96 10.31 0.69
CA LYS A 82 10.28 11.52 1.15
C LYS A 82 9.06 11.85 0.28
N GLY A 83 7.94 12.16 0.91
CA GLY A 83 6.69 12.49 0.23
C GLY A 83 5.86 11.26 -0.19
N TYR A 84 6.20 10.08 0.33
CA TYR A 84 5.47 8.85 0.07
C TYR A 84 5.08 8.15 1.38
N TYR A 85 4.07 7.31 1.32
CA TYR A 85 3.67 6.38 2.36
C TYR A 85 3.40 5.00 1.73
N ALA A 86 3.26 3.96 2.53
CA ALA A 86 2.88 2.65 2.04
C ALA A 86 1.48 2.26 2.48
N GLU A 87 0.75 1.57 1.61
CA GLU A 87 -0.52 0.90 1.93
C GLU A 87 -0.30 -0.60 1.94
N VAL A 88 -0.56 -1.23 3.09
CA VAL A 88 -0.54 -2.68 3.27
C VAL A 88 -1.96 -3.20 3.24
N VAL A 89 -2.24 -4.16 2.38
CA VAL A 89 -3.57 -4.77 2.20
C VAL A 89 -3.48 -6.29 2.14
N SER A 90 -4.59 -6.96 2.37
CA SER A 90 -4.69 -8.40 2.13
C SER A 90 -4.48 -8.72 0.66
N ARG A 91 -3.89 -9.88 0.36
CA ARG A 91 -3.89 -10.44 -1.01
C ARG A 91 -5.27 -11.02 -1.31
N SER A 92 -5.62 -11.14 -2.58
CA SER A 92 -6.88 -11.76 -3.02
C SER A 92 -7.09 -13.17 -2.45
N SER A 93 -6.02 -13.92 -2.23
CA SER A 93 -6.04 -15.28 -1.70
C SER A 93 -5.93 -15.38 -0.17
N THR A 94 -5.67 -14.28 0.55
CA THR A 94 -5.40 -14.30 1.99
C THR A 94 -6.54 -14.91 2.79
N PHE A 95 -7.77 -14.47 2.54
CA PHE A 95 -8.93 -15.02 3.23
C PHE A 95 -9.17 -16.49 2.87
N LYS A 96 -9.11 -16.84 1.57
CA LYS A 96 -9.29 -18.22 1.11
C LYS A 96 -8.29 -19.17 1.78
N ASN A 97 -7.01 -18.81 1.79
CA ASN A 97 -5.94 -19.67 2.27
C ASN A 97 -5.90 -19.76 3.81
N PHE A 98 -6.01 -18.61 4.48
CA PHE A 98 -5.75 -18.52 5.92
C PHE A 98 -6.99 -18.18 6.74
N GLY A 99 -8.10 -17.74 6.14
CA GLY A 99 -9.30 -17.34 6.87
C GLY A 99 -9.08 -16.15 7.80
N ILE A 100 -8.12 -15.28 7.46
CA ILE A 100 -7.84 -14.04 8.18
C ILE A 100 -8.24 -12.84 7.36
N ILE A 101 -8.56 -11.75 8.06
CA ILE A 101 -8.75 -10.42 7.49
C ILE A 101 -7.80 -9.44 8.16
N LEU A 102 -7.47 -8.35 7.46
CA LEU A 102 -6.73 -7.23 8.03
C LEU A 102 -7.67 -6.41 8.91
N ALA A 103 -7.36 -6.29 10.21
CA ALA A 103 -8.26 -5.70 11.20
C ALA A 103 -8.57 -4.21 10.97
N ASN A 104 -7.63 -3.48 10.40
CA ASN A 104 -7.75 -2.04 10.07
C ASN A 104 -8.03 -1.77 8.59
N SER A 105 -8.50 -2.76 7.82
CA SER A 105 -8.83 -2.70 6.40
C SER A 105 -7.65 -2.33 5.49
N VAL A 106 -6.94 -1.25 5.78
CA VAL A 106 -5.70 -0.81 5.13
C VAL A 106 -4.69 -0.45 6.22
N GLY A 107 -3.51 -1.06 6.17
CA GLY A 107 -2.37 -0.65 6.99
C GLY A 107 -1.66 0.52 6.34
N VAL A 108 -1.66 1.68 6.99
CA VAL A 108 -0.95 2.87 6.52
C VAL A 108 0.39 2.94 7.24
N ILE A 109 1.47 3.00 6.46
CA ILE A 109 2.84 3.13 6.97
C ILE A 109 3.40 4.47 6.49
N ASP A 110 3.55 5.41 7.41
CA ASP A 110 4.10 6.73 7.11
C ASP A 110 5.62 6.70 6.87
N GLU A 111 6.13 7.70 6.15
CA GLU A 111 7.57 7.84 5.91
C GLU A 111 8.38 8.03 7.21
N SER A 112 7.75 8.53 8.27
CA SER A 112 8.37 8.70 9.58
C SER A 112 8.53 7.40 10.37
N TYR A 113 7.82 6.32 9.98
CA TYR A 113 7.96 4.98 10.57
C TYR A 113 9.10 4.24 9.87
N CYS A 114 10.34 4.67 10.15
CA CYS A 114 11.53 4.29 9.41
C CYS A 114 12.74 3.95 10.28
N GLY A 115 12.54 3.78 11.58
CA GLY A 115 13.59 3.35 12.52
C GLY A 115 13.97 1.89 12.33
N ASP A 116 15.14 1.54 12.84
CA ASP A 116 15.68 0.16 12.75
C ASP A 116 14.77 -0.90 13.34
N ASN A 117 13.97 -0.53 14.35
CA ASN A 117 13.05 -1.42 15.05
C ASN A 117 11.57 -1.15 14.73
N ASP A 118 11.29 -0.28 13.76
CA ASP A 118 9.96 -0.02 13.25
C ASP A 118 9.53 -1.14 12.30
N VAL A 119 9.29 -2.31 12.89
CA VAL A 119 8.95 -3.54 12.15
C VAL A 119 7.52 -3.45 11.63
N TRP A 120 7.36 -3.70 10.35
CA TRP A 120 6.03 -3.77 9.73
C TRP A 120 5.28 -4.99 10.22
N ASN A 121 3.99 -4.81 10.49
CA ASN A 121 3.14 -5.86 11.03
C ASN A 121 1.81 -5.94 10.29
N PHE A 122 1.20 -7.14 10.33
CA PHE A 122 -0.13 -7.43 9.81
C PHE A 122 -1.08 -7.71 10.99
N PRO A 123 -1.96 -6.77 11.37
CA PRO A 123 -2.97 -6.98 12.39
C PRO A 123 -4.09 -7.89 11.84
N ALA A 124 -4.09 -9.15 12.23
CA ALA A 124 -5.00 -10.17 11.73
C ALA A 124 -6.16 -10.45 12.70
N ILE A 125 -7.38 -10.58 12.16
CA ILE A 125 -8.50 -11.23 12.84
C ILE A 125 -8.78 -12.55 12.11
N ALA A 126 -8.83 -13.67 12.85
CA ALA A 126 -9.11 -14.97 12.28
C ALA A 126 -10.62 -15.29 12.33
N LEU A 127 -11.24 -15.51 11.17
CA LEU A 127 -12.65 -15.90 11.07
C LEU A 127 -12.86 -17.44 11.13
N ARG A 128 -11.78 -18.21 11.10
CA ARG A 128 -11.73 -19.64 11.40
C ARG A 128 -10.42 -19.98 12.15
N LYS A 129 -10.35 -21.13 12.81
CA LYS A 129 -9.08 -21.64 13.34
C LYS A 129 -8.08 -21.80 12.20
N THR A 130 -6.90 -21.22 12.34
CA THR A 130 -5.90 -21.22 11.28
C THR A 130 -4.48 -21.36 11.81
N LYS A 131 -3.59 -21.80 10.94
CA LYS A 131 -2.13 -21.78 11.13
C LYS A 131 -1.52 -21.05 9.94
N ILE A 132 -0.66 -20.10 10.22
CA ILE A 132 0.16 -19.40 9.24
C ILE A 132 1.61 -19.80 9.53
N ASN A 133 2.33 -20.24 8.53
CA ASN A 133 3.73 -20.61 8.70
C ASN A 133 4.63 -19.41 8.35
N LYS A 134 5.79 -19.36 8.99
CA LYS A 134 6.87 -18.45 8.60
C LYS A 134 7.12 -18.58 7.08
N GLY A 135 7.25 -17.45 6.39
CA GLY A 135 7.43 -17.40 4.95
C GLY A 135 6.14 -17.37 4.11
N ASP A 136 4.96 -17.64 4.69
CA ASP A 136 3.69 -17.53 3.98
C ASP A 136 3.42 -16.08 3.55
N ARG A 137 3.01 -15.87 2.28
CA ARG A 137 2.62 -14.56 1.75
C ARG A 137 1.20 -14.23 2.22
N ILE A 138 1.08 -13.39 3.24
CA ILE A 138 -0.19 -13.06 3.89
C ILE A 138 -0.77 -11.70 3.50
N CYS A 139 0.05 -10.80 2.99
CA CYS A 139 -0.36 -9.47 2.55
C CYS A 139 0.53 -8.96 1.43
N GLN A 140 0.21 -7.77 0.96
CA GLN A 140 0.94 -7.07 -0.09
C GLN A 140 0.88 -5.57 0.18
N PHE A 141 1.84 -4.81 -0.37
CA PHE A 141 1.87 -3.35 -0.22
C PHE A 141 2.15 -2.64 -1.53
N ARG A 142 1.79 -1.37 -1.58
CA ARG A 142 2.20 -0.41 -2.61
C ARG A 142 2.70 0.88 -1.98
N ILE A 143 3.49 1.63 -2.75
CA ILE A 143 3.93 2.97 -2.38
C ILE A 143 2.99 3.99 -3.02
N VAL A 144 2.56 4.96 -2.22
CA VAL A 144 1.61 6.00 -2.63
C VAL A 144 2.19 7.36 -2.31
N LYS A 145 2.01 8.31 -3.22
CA LYS A 145 2.40 9.71 -2.99
C LYS A 145 1.52 10.31 -1.89
N LYS A 146 2.11 11.07 -0.97
CA LYS A 146 1.36 11.77 0.08
C LYS A 146 0.36 12.75 -0.51
N MET A 147 -0.73 12.93 0.20
CA MET A 147 -1.71 13.97 -0.08
C MET A 147 -1.02 15.36 -0.07
N PRO A 148 -1.36 16.25 -1.00
CA PRO A 148 -0.86 17.63 -0.93
C PRO A 148 -1.28 18.32 0.37
N ALA A 149 -0.62 19.41 0.71
CA ALA A 149 -1.05 20.25 1.83
C ALA A 149 -2.51 20.68 1.64
N VAL A 150 -3.31 20.56 2.70
CA VAL A 150 -4.73 20.92 2.70
C VAL A 150 -4.96 21.95 3.78
N GLU A 151 -5.66 23.01 3.44
CA GLU A 151 -6.18 24.01 4.36
C GLU A 151 -7.70 23.85 4.45
N PHE A 152 -8.23 23.82 5.66
CA PHE A 152 -9.67 23.79 5.91
C PHE A 152 -10.16 25.20 6.24
N VAL A 153 -11.03 25.74 5.37
CA VAL A 153 -11.68 27.03 5.58
C VAL A 153 -13.12 26.79 6.01
N GLU A 154 -13.47 27.21 7.22
CA GLU A 154 -14.83 27.10 7.73
C GLU A 154 -15.74 28.10 7.01
N VAL A 155 -16.87 27.61 6.49
CA VAL A 155 -17.88 28.43 5.82
C VAL A 155 -19.26 28.07 6.35
N LYS A 156 -20.18 29.05 6.35
CA LYS A 156 -21.58 28.83 6.80
C LYS A 156 -22.37 27.97 5.82
N THR A 157 -22.05 28.02 4.56
CA THR A 157 -22.69 27.23 3.50
C THR A 157 -21.69 26.92 2.40
N LEU A 158 -21.78 25.74 1.79
CA LEU A 158 -20.99 25.34 0.62
C LEU A 158 -21.58 25.89 -0.69
N GLY A 159 -22.86 26.36 -0.68
CA GLY A 159 -23.52 26.97 -1.84
C GLY A 159 -23.87 25.98 -2.98
N ASN A 160 -23.68 24.68 -2.79
CA ASN A 160 -23.98 23.65 -3.77
C ASN A 160 -25.26 22.88 -3.42
N ALA A 161 -25.96 22.37 -4.44
CA ALA A 161 -27.07 21.44 -4.23
C ALA A 161 -26.60 20.11 -3.65
N ASP A 162 -27.41 19.52 -2.79
CA ASP A 162 -27.13 18.19 -2.23
C ASP A 162 -27.19 17.12 -3.33
N ARG A 163 -26.13 16.33 -3.43
CA ARG A 163 -26.06 15.20 -4.37
C ARG A 163 -26.92 14.00 -3.92
N GLY A 164 -27.17 13.92 -2.64
CA GLY A 164 -27.66 12.70 -2.02
C GLY A 164 -26.56 11.66 -1.77
N GLY A 165 -26.88 10.63 -1.03
CA GLY A 165 -25.92 9.60 -0.59
C GLY A 165 -26.54 8.21 -0.56
N ILE A 166 -26.13 7.39 0.37
CA ILE A 166 -26.44 5.96 0.54
C ILE A 166 -27.91 5.65 0.21
N GLY A 167 -28.13 4.95 -0.93
CA GLY A 167 -29.48 4.55 -1.37
C GLY A 167 -30.29 5.63 -2.12
N SER A 168 -29.74 6.84 -2.37
CA SER A 168 -30.45 7.92 -3.07
C SER A 168 -30.80 7.58 -4.53
N THR A 169 -30.12 6.61 -5.14
CA THR A 169 -30.37 6.11 -6.51
C THR A 169 -31.37 4.94 -6.58
N GLY A 170 -31.95 4.56 -5.43
CA GLY A 170 -32.89 3.43 -5.35
C GLY A 170 -32.22 2.05 -5.34
N LYS A 171 -33.04 1.00 -5.29
CA LYS A 171 -32.59 -0.41 -5.28
C LYS A 171 -32.79 -1.11 -6.64
N ASN A 172 -33.31 -0.43 -7.64
CA ASN A 172 -33.57 -0.97 -8.98
C ASN A 172 -32.95 -0.08 -10.02
#